data_016c41c32b41399e4900d663ccb178ab
#
_entry.id   016c41c32b41399e4900d663ccb178ab
#
_cell.length_a   1.000
_cell.length_b   1.000
_cell.length_c   1.000
_cell.angle_alpha   90.00
_cell.angle_beta   90.00
_cell.angle_gamma   90.00
#
_symmetry.space_group_name_H-M   'P 1'
#
loop_
_entity.id
_entity.type
_entity.pdbx_description
1 polymer ?
#
loop_
_entity_poly.entity_id
_entity_poly.type
_entity_poly.pdbx_seq_one_letter_code
_entity_poly.pdbx_strand_id
1 'polypeptide(L)'
;MFKSMVKNIFKNFVDNDLAIDLGTANTLIFAKGRGVVLDEPSVVAIQNVQGPGGPQSRKTVLAVGTEAKSMLGRSPQSIEAIRPMKDGVIADFNITEEMIKHFIKKTISTNMFAPSPRIVICVPYGATQVEKRAIRESAERAGAKQVFLIEEPMAAAIGADLPIQDATGSMVIDVGGGTTEVGIISLGGIVYASSARVGGDKIDQSIVDYMRRNYGTLISEPTAEKIKQQ
;
A
#
# COMPACT_ATOMS: atom_id res chain seq x y z
N MET A 1 -19.29 -1.20 -21.60
CA MET A 1 -19.09 0.02 -20.83
C MET A 1 -17.78 -0.01 -20.01
N PHE A 2 -17.54 -1.03 -19.18
CA PHE A 2 -16.32 -1.17 -18.37
C PHE A 2 -15.02 -1.32 -19.22
N LYS A 3 -15.04 -2.11 -20.31
CA LYS A 3 -13.89 -2.24 -21.24
C LYS A 3 -13.47 -0.90 -21.85
N SER A 4 -14.43 -0.04 -22.14
CA SER A 4 -14.19 1.32 -22.62
C SER A 4 -13.64 2.20 -21.48
N MET A 5 -14.07 1.99 -20.25
CA MET A 5 -13.63 2.76 -19.09
C MET A 5 -12.19 2.38 -18.67
N VAL A 6 -11.89 1.08 -18.52
CA VAL A 6 -10.53 0.60 -18.23
C VAL A 6 -9.59 0.94 -19.39
N LYS A 7 -9.98 0.66 -20.64
CA LYS A 7 -9.19 1.03 -21.83
C LYS A 7 -9.01 2.54 -21.97
N ASN A 8 -10.02 3.35 -21.62
CA ASN A 8 -9.90 4.82 -21.63
C ASN A 8 -9.03 5.34 -20.47
N ILE A 9 -9.09 4.73 -19.29
CA ILE A 9 -8.19 5.06 -18.19
C ILE A 9 -6.74 4.87 -18.65
N PHE A 10 -6.40 3.71 -19.25
CA PHE A 10 -5.02 3.41 -19.65
C PHE A 10 -4.62 3.99 -21.02
N LYS A 11 -5.55 4.18 -21.95
CA LYS A 11 -5.26 4.65 -23.32
C LYS A 11 -4.83 6.12 -23.38
N ASN A 12 -5.27 6.93 -22.42
CA ASN A 12 -4.95 8.36 -22.33
C ASN A 12 -3.92 8.68 -21.21
N PHE A 13 -3.24 7.66 -20.67
CA PHE A 13 -2.15 7.88 -19.72
C PHE A 13 -0.98 8.58 -20.42
N VAL A 14 -0.56 9.70 -19.89
CA VAL A 14 0.65 10.44 -20.28
C VAL A 14 1.84 9.84 -19.53
N ASP A 15 3.07 10.05 -19.98
CA ASP A 15 4.28 9.48 -19.39
C ASP A 15 4.51 9.81 -17.88
N ASN A 16 3.67 10.67 -17.31
CA ASN A 16 3.69 11.05 -15.89
C ASN A 16 2.64 10.37 -15.02
N ASP A 17 1.76 9.56 -15.59
CA ASP A 17 0.68 8.92 -14.85
C ASP A 17 1.22 7.74 -14.03
N LEU A 18 0.68 7.57 -12.82
CA LEU A 18 1.15 6.61 -11.83
C LEU A 18 0.08 5.57 -11.51
N ALA A 19 0.52 4.34 -11.24
CA ALA A 19 -0.29 3.35 -10.55
C ALA A 19 0.38 3.03 -9.21
N ILE A 20 -0.40 3.05 -8.14
CA ILE A 20 0.09 2.84 -6.76
C ILE A 20 -0.61 1.61 -6.19
N ASP A 21 0.19 0.66 -5.75
CA ASP A 21 -0.24 -0.42 -4.87
C ASP A 21 0.13 -0.04 -3.44
N LEU A 22 -0.90 0.20 -2.61
CA LEU A 22 -0.74 0.71 -1.25
C LEU A 22 -0.85 -0.44 -0.25
N GLY A 23 0.13 -1.35 -0.30
CA GLY A 23 0.12 -2.54 0.53
C GLY A 23 0.46 -2.30 2.01
N THR A 24 0.02 -3.22 2.88
CA THR A 24 0.32 -3.20 4.32
C THR A 24 1.82 -3.29 4.59
N ALA A 25 2.54 -4.14 3.86
CA ALA A 25 3.97 -4.36 4.04
C ALA A 25 4.82 -3.40 3.21
N ASN A 26 4.53 -3.29 1.92
CA ASN A 26 5.25 -2.47 0.96
C ASN A 26 4.28 -1.64 0.13
N THR A 27 4.75 -0.48 -0.32
CA THR A 27 4.10 0.36 -1.32
C THR A 27 4.90 0.30 -2.61
N LEU A 28 4.22 -0.03 -3.72
CA LEU A 28 4.78 -0.05 -5.05
C LEU A 28 4.22 1.11 -5.88
N ILE A 29 5.06 1.81 -6.63
CA ILE A 29 4.61 2.80 -7.61
C ILE A 29 5.16 2.45 -8.98
N PHE A 30 4.27 2.30 -9.92
CA PHE A 30 4.56 2.10 -11.33
C PHE A 30 4.29 3.41 -12.09
N ALA A 31 5.22 3.81 -12.93
CA ALA A 31 5.04 4.92 -13.86
C ALA A 31 5.01 4.43 -15.29
N LYS A 32 4.06 4.91 -16.08
CA LYS A 32 3.97 4.53 -17.49
C LYS A 32 5.25 4.86 -18.23
N GLY A 33 5.76 3.90 -18.99
CA GLY A 33 6.99 4.03 -19.77
C GLY A 33 8.29 3.89 -18.96
N ARG A 34 8.23 3.91 -17.62
CA ARG A 34 9.40 3.77 -16.73
C ARG A 34 9.40 2.48 -15.90
N GLY A 35 8.25 1.78 -15.83
CA GLY A 35 8.13 0.59 -14.99
C GLY A 35 7.93 0.92 -13.51
N VAL A 36 8.35 0.00 -12.64
CA VAL A 36 8.34 0.23 -11.18
C VAL A 36 9.38 1.29 -10.83
N VAL A 37 8.94 2.42 -10.33
CA VAL A 37 9.77 3.58 -9.97
C VAL A 37 9.96 3.74 -8.48
N LEU A 38 9.17 3.02 -7.67
CA LEU A 38 9.30 2.97 -6.22
C LEU A 38 8.83 1.60 -5.72
N ASP A 39 9.66 0.99 -4.87
CA ASP A 39 9.36 -0.21 -4.08
C ASP A 39 9.92 0.05 -2.68
N GLU A 40 9.04 0.42 -1.76
CA GLU A 40 9.43 0.86 -0.43
C GLU A 40 8.52 0.24 0.64
N PRO A 41 9.07 -0.10 1.82
CA PRO A 41 8.25 -0.52 2.95
C PRO A 41 7.21 0.53 3.35
N SER A 42 6.00 0.12 3.67
CA SER A 42 4.94 0.99 4.20
C SER A 42 5.18 1.29 5.69
N VAL A 43 6.31 1.96 5.98
CA VAL A 43 6.78 2.29 7.33
C VAL A 43 7.09 3.78 7.41
N VAL A 44 6.76 4.40 8.54
CA VAL A 44 7.04 5.81 8.83
C VAL A 44 7.66 5.93 10.20
N ALA A 45 8.78 6.64 10.29
CA ALA A 45 9.39 7.02 11.56
C ALA A 45 8.88 8.41 11.97
N ILE A 46 8.31 8.48 13.18
CA ILE A 46 7.76 9.71 13.73
C ILE A 46 8.52 10.10 15.02
N GLN A 47 8.65 11.38 15.22
CA GLN A 47 9.15 11.95 16.47
C GLN A 47 8.01 12.66 17.18
N ASN A 48 7.84 12.36 18.47
CA ASN A 48 6.92 13.06 19.34
C ASN A 48 7.63 14.29 19.90
N VAL A 49 7.34 15.46 19.35
CA VAL A 49 7.91 16.74 19.84
C VAL A 49 6.95 17.32 20.87
N GLN A 50 7.42 17.48 22.10
CA GLN A 50 6.69 18.22 23.13
C GLN A 50 6.75 19.72 22.78
N GLY A 51 5.59 20.32 22.48
CA GLY A 51 5.52 21.76 22.23
C GLY A 51 5.73 22.59 23.52
N PRO A 52 6.31 23.79 23.41
CA PRO A 52 6.40 24.71 24.56
C PRO A 52 4.99 25.19 24.91
N GLY A 53 4.40 24.64 25.96
CA GLY A 53 3.13 25.13 26.51
C GLY A 53 2.00 24.15 26.76
N GLY A 54 2.24 22.83 26.75
CA GLY A 54 1.16 21.89 27.13
C GLY A 54 1.23 20.50 26.52
N PRO A 55 0.26 19.64 26.84
CA PRO A 55 0.30 18.21 26.53
C PRO A 55 0.01 17.84 25.06
N GLN A 56 0.06 18.76 24.11
CA GLN A 56 -0.08 18.47 22.69
C GLN A 56 1.28 18.08 22.09
N SER A 57 1.59 16.79 22.12
CA SER A 57 2.71 16.26 21.35
C SER A 57 2.39 16.34 19.85
N ARG A 58 3.19 17.10 19.10
CA ARG A 58 3.12 17.15 17.64
C ARG A 58 3.95 16.02 17.08
N LYS A 59 3.30 15.12 16.33
CA LYS A 59 4.00 14.07 15.58
C LYS A 59 4.67 14.69 14.35
N THR A 60 5.97 14.54 14.22
CA THR A 60 6.73 14.98 13.06
C THR A 60 7.29 13.76 12.35
N VAL A 61 7.06 13.64 11.04
CA VAL A 61 7.63 12.58 10.22
C VAL A 61 9.12 12.85 10.01
N LEU A 62 9.96 11.89 10.38
CA LEU A 62 11.43 11.95 10.24
C LEU A 62 11.90 11.21 9.01
N ALA A 63 11.36 10.01 8.77
CA ALA A 63 11.74 9.16 7.66
C ALA A 63 10.55 8.33 7.17
N VAL A 64 10.61 7.86 5.93
CA VAL A 64 9.58 7.03 5.30
C VAL A 64 10.27 5.91 4.51
N GLY A 65 9.62 4.75 4.43
CA GLY A 65 10.11 3.64 3.62
C GLY A 65 11.28 2.89 4.24
N THR A 66 12.26 2.57 3.44
CA THR A 66 13.45 1.78 3.84
C THR A 66 14.21 2.41 4.99
N GLU A 67 14.35 3.73 5.00
CA GLU A 67 15.00 4.46 6.09
C GLU A 67 14.23 4.27 7.41
N ALA A 68 12.92 4.44 7.39
CA ALA A 68 12.08 4.21 8.56
C ALA A 68 12.08 2.74 9.01
N LYS A 69 12.07 1.77 8.07
CA LYS A 69 12.17 0.33 8.39
C LYS A 69 13.45 -0.01 9.14
N SER A 70 14.57 0.64 8.81
CA SER A 70 15.86 0.43 9.51
C SER A 70 15.83 0.85 10.98
N MET A 71 14.90 1.72 11.36
CA MET A 71 14.72 2.24 12.73
C MET A 71 13.81 1.35 13.59
N LEU A 72 13.09 0.37 12.99
CA LEU A 72 12.22 -0.54 13.74
C LEU A 72 12.99 -1.30 14.83
N GLY A 73 12.54 -1.17 16.07
CA GLY A 73 13.14 -1.84 17.24
C GLY A 73 14.55 -1.36 17.63
N ARG A 74 15.03 -0.25 17.03
CA ARG A 74 16.38 0.30 17.28
C ARG A 74 16.37 1.78 17.59
N SER A 75 15.21 2.41 17.63
CA SER A 75 15.07 3.86 17.82
C SER A 75 15.16 4.26 19.30
N PRO A 76 15.68 5.47 19.61
CA PRO A 76 15.52 6.07 20.94
C PRO A 76 14.03 6.23 21.29
N GLN A 77 13.71 6.34 22.59
CA GLN A 77 12.31 6.46 23.06
C GLN A 77 11.53 7.65 22.47
N SER A 78 12.22 8.64 21.94
CA SER A 78 11.60 9.81 21.28
C SER A 78 11.17 9.57 19.83
N ILE A 79 11.62 8.47 19.23
CA ILE A 79 11.34 8.12 17.83
C ILE A 79 10.61 6.77 17.78
N GLU A 80 9.46 6.75 17.12
CA GLU A 80 8.65 5.58 16.94
C GLU A 80 8.54 5.27 15.43
N ALA A 81 8.93 4.07 15.01
CA ALA A 81 8.69 3.59 13.66
C ALA A 81 7.40 2.77 13.64
N ILE A 82 6.44 3.20 12.84
CA ILE A 82 5.09 2.62 12.77
C ILE A 82 4.74 2.21 11.36
N ARG A 83 3.84 1.24 11.24
CA ARG A 83 3.15 0.90 9.99
C ARG A 83 1.79 1.60 10.00
N PRO A 84 1.58 2.63 9.17
CA PRO A 84 0.32 3.37 9.14
C PRO A 84 -0.82 2.59 8.49
N MET A 85 -0.48 1.51 7.76
CA MET A 85 -1.39 0.53 7.21
C MET A 85 -1.25 -0.78 8.00
N LYS A 86 -2.35 -1.38 8.41
CA LYS A 86 -2.36 -2.65 9.15
C LYS A 86 -3.60 -3.47 8.77
N ASP A 87 -3.40 -4.77 8.52
CA ASP A 87 -4.48 -5.69 8.17
C ASP A 87 -5.39 -5.17 7.03
N GLY A 88 -4.80 -4.50 6.03
CA GLY A 88 -5.53 -3.93 4.89
C GLY A 88 -6.33 -2.67 5.20
N VAL A 89 -6.19 -2.08 6.38
CA VAL A 89 -6.89 -0.85 6.77
C VAL A 89 -5.92 0.26 7.18
N ILE A 90 -6.39 1.51 7.10
CA ILE A 90 -5.63 2.66 7.56
C ILE A 90 -5.72 2.72 9.09
N ALA A 91 -4.60 2.52 9.77
CA ALA A 91 -4.50 2.62 11.23
C ALA A 91 -4.32 4.08 11.70
N ASP A 92 -3.63 4.91 10.92
CA ASP A 92 -3.44 6.35 11.19
C ASP A 92 -3.55 7.14 9.88
N PHE A 93 -4.64 7.88 9.73
CA PHE A 93 -4.94 8.64 8.50
C PHE A 93 -3.89 9.72 8.21
N ASN A 94 -3.45 10.46 9.22
CA ASN A 94 -2.50 11.56 9.05
C ASN A 94 -1.13 11.05 8.60
N ILE A 95 -0.67 9.98 9.23
CA ILE A 95 0.62 9.38 8.89
C ILE A 95 0.58 8.69 7.52
N THR A 96 -0.54 8.03 7.18
CA THR A 96 -0.76 7.48 5.83
C THR A 96 -0.73 8.59 4.77
N GLU A 97 -1.38 9.72 5.02
CA GLU A 97 -1.35 10.87 4.12
C GLU A 97 0.08 11.37 3.88
N GLU A 98 0.86 11.53 4.95
CA GLU A 98 2.26 11.96 4.83
C GLU A 98 3.14 10.93 4.10
N MET A 99 2.90 9.63 4.32
CA MET A 99 3.58 8.56 3.58
C MET A 99 3.26 8.62 2.08
N ILE A 100 1.99 8.71 1.72
CA ILE A 100 1.54 8.82 0.33
C ILE A 100 2.14 10.06 -0.33
N LYS A 101 2.10 11.22 0.33
CA LYS A 101 2.71 12.45 -0.15
C LYS A 101 4.20 12.30 -0.40
N HIS A 102 4.92 11.68 0.53
CA HIS A 102 6.35 11.45 0.40
C HIS A 102 6.66 10.58 -0.82
N PHE A 103 5.98 9.44 -0.98
CA PHE A 103 6.20 8.53 -2.09
C PHE A 103 5.84 9.14 -3.45
N ILE A 104 4.70 9.85 -3.53
CA ILE A 104 4.31 10.54 -4.76
C ILE A 104 5.36 11.61 -5.12
N LYS A 105 5.79 12.45 -4.16
CA LYS A 105 6.81 13.47 -4.41
C LYS A 105 8.15 12.88 -4.85
N LYS A 106 8.51 11.71 -4.33
CA LYS A 106 9.76 11.00 -4.71
C LYS A 106 9.71 10.48 -6.15
N THR A 107 8.51 10.23 -6.69
CA THR A 107 8.32 9.63 -8.03
C THR A 107 7.99 10.63 -9.12
N ILE A 108 7.35 11.76 -8.77
CA ILE A 108 7.04 12.83 -9.72
C ILE A 108 8.33 13.52 -10.15
N SER A 109 8.43 13.83 -11.44
CA SER A 109 9.53 14.63 -11.98
C SER A 109 9.61 15.99 -11.27
N THR A 110 10.81 16.39 -10.89
CA THR A 110 11.10 17.73 -10.34
C THR A 110 10.99 18.85 -11.39
N ASN A 111 10.65 18.52 -12.64
CA ASN A 111 10.42 19.51 -13.67
C ASN A 111 9.15 20.32 -13.35
N MET A 112 9.32 21.60 -13.06
CA MET A 112 8.22 22.53 -12.74
C MET A 112 7.16 22.67 -13.86
N PHE A 113 7.48 22.26 -15.08
CA PHE A 113 6.57 22.27 -16.23
C PHE A 113 5.88 20.92 -16.49
N ALA A 114 6.20 19.89 -15.72
CA ALA A 114 5.55 18.59 -15.88
C ALA A 114 4.08 18.68 -15.43
N PRO A 115 3.12 18.19 -16.22
CA PRO A 115 1.73 18.18 -15.80
C PRO A 115 1.53 17.29 -14.57
N SER A 116 0.61 17.68 -13.69
CA SER A 116 0.23 16.86 -12.55
C SER A 116 -0.28 15.49 -13.01
N PRO A 117 0.18 14.38 -12.38
CA PRO A 117 -0.17 13.03 -12.80
C PRO A 117 -1.64 12.70 -12.53
N ARG A 118 -2.20 11.79 -13.33
CA ARG A 118 -3.35 11.00 -12.92
C ARG A 118 -2.82 9.78 -12.19
N ILE A 119 -3.50 9.40 -11.12
CA ILE A 119 -3.06 8.30 -10.27
C ILE A 119 -4.17 7.26 -10.17
N VAL A 120 -3.83 5.99 -10.41
CA VAL A 120 -4.66 4.85 -10.05
C VAL A 120 -4.11 4.26 -8.77
N ILE A 121 -4.95 4.03 -7.76
CA ILE A 121 -4.54 3.45 -6.48
C ILE A 121 -5.33 2.17 -6.23
N CYS A 122 -4.61 1.08 -5.94
CA CYS A 122 -5.22 -0.16 -5.50
C CYS A 122 -5.76 0.01 -4.08
N VAL A 123 -6.94 -0.54 -3.83
CA VAL A 123 -7.58 -0.55 -2.52
C VAL A 123 -8.14 -1.93 -2.23
N PRO A 124 -8.10 -2.41 -0.98
CA PRO A 124 -8.73 -3.66 -0.62
C PRO A 124 -10.21 -3.69 -0.99
N TYR A 125 -10.72 -4.85 -1.42
CA TYR A 125 -12.14 -5.01 -1.74
C TYR A 125 -13.05 -4.60 -0.57
N GLY A 126 -12.62 -4.94 0.66
CA GLY A 126 -13.33 -4.60 1.89
C GLY A 126 -13.15 -3.15 2.38
N ALA A 127 -12.44 -2.29 1.65
CA ALA A 127 -12.19 -0.91 2.07
C ALA A 127 -13.49 -0.11 2.18
N THR A 128 -13.67 0.57 3.31
CA THR A 128 -14.85 1.41 3.58
C THR A 128 -14.83 2.68 2.71
N GLN A 129 -15.99 3.32 2.55
CA GLN A 129 -16.09 4.59 1.82
C GLN A 129 -15.23 5.69 2.46
N VAL A 130 -15.07 5.66 3.80
CA VAL A 130 -14.22 6.62 4.53
C VAL A 130 -12.75 6.42 4.16
N GLU A 131 -12.28 5.17 4.13
CA GLU A 131 -10.91 4.84 3.71
C GLU A 131 -10.66 5.18 2.24
N LYS A 132 -11.57 4.81 1.35
CA LYS A 132 -11.50 5.14 -0.08
C LYS A 132 -11.41 6.66 -0.30
N ARG A 133 -12.19 7.44 0.45
CA ARG A 133 -12.16 8.89 0.41
C ARG A 133 -10.84 9.46 0.94
N ALA A 134 -10.37 8.96 2.09
CA ALA A 134 -9.11 9.40 2.69
C ALA A 134 -7.92 9.18 1.76
N ILE A 135 -7.81 7.99 1.14
CA ILE A 135 -6.77 7.68 0.16
C ILE A 135 -6.82 8.65 -1.03
N ARG A 136 -8.03 8.89 -1.58
CA ARG A 136 -8.21 9.81 -2.69
C ARG A 136 -7.77 11.23 -2.33
N GLU A 137 -8.27 11.77 -1.22
CA GLU A 137 -7.92 13.12 -0.77
C GLU A 137 -6.42 13.27 -0.47
N SER A 138 -5.79 12.23 0.09
CA SER A 138 -4.35 12.22 0.35
C SER A 138 -3.53 12.33 -0.93
N ALA A 139 -3.90 11.59 -1.97
CA ALA A 139 -3.23 11.63 -3.27
C ALA A 139 -3.47 12.97 -4.00
N GLU A 140 -4.68 13.53 -3.92
CA GLU A 140 -5.00 14.85 -4.46
C GLU A 140 -4.17 15.95 -3.79
N ARG A 141 -4.05 15.92 -2.44
CA ARG A 141 -3.19 16.84 -1.69
C ARG A 141 -1.70 16.65 -1.97
N ALA A 142 -1.30 15.46 -2.39
CA ALA A 142 0.07 15.19 -2.85
C ALA A 142 0.37 15.74 -4.25
N GLY A 143 -0.63 16.26 -4.96
CA GLY A 143 -0.48 16.90 -6.27
C GLY A 143 -1.03 16.09 -7.45
N ALA A 144 -1.81 15.03 -7.19
CA ALA A 144 -2.51 14.32 -8.25
C ALA A 144 -3.57 15.21 -8.91
N LYS A 145 -3.61 15.21 -10.25
CA LYS A 145 -4.65 15.89 -11.02
C LYS A 145 -5.99 15.19 -10.93
N GLN A 146 -5.95 13.86 -10.87
CA GLN A 146 -7.13 13.00 -10.81
C GLN A 146 -6.74 11.66 -10.18
N VAL A 147 -7.61 11.13 -9.32
CA VAL A 147 -7.39 9.85 -8.63
C VAL A 147 -8.51 8.87 -8.97
N PHE A 148 -8.10 7.70 -9.41
CA PHE A 148 -8.97 6.55 -9.63
C PHE A 148 -8.65 5.48 -8.59
N LEU A 149 -9.67 4.80 -8.10
CA LEU A 149 -9.50 3.65 -7.20
C LEU A 149 -9.89 2.38 -7.94
N ILE A 150 -9.10 1.34 -7.76
CA ILE A 150 -9.35 -0.01 -8.29
C ILE A 150 -9.23 -1.02 -7.15
N GLU A 151 -10.12 -2.01 -7.10
CA GLU A 151 -10.03 -3.07 -6.10
C GLU A 151 -8.86 -4.02 -6.41
N GLU A 152 -8.12 -4.42 -5.37
CA GLU A 152 -6.91 -5.26 -5.47
C GLU A 152 -7.13 -6.52 -6.33
N PRO A 153 -8.21 -7.33 -6.14
CA PRO A 153 -8.42 -8.51 -6.98
C PRO A 153 -8.59 -8.19 -8.47
N MET A 154 -9.21 -7.05 -8.80
CA MET A 154 -9.36 -6.61 -10.20
C MET A 154 -8.02 -6.16 -10.77
N ALA A 155 -7.22 -5.43 -9.99
CA ALA A 155 -5.89 -4.99 -10.40
C ALA A 155 -4.96 -6.19 -10.65
N ALA A 156 -4.97 -7.17 -9.74
CA ALA A 156 -4.21 -8.40 -9.86
C ALA A 156 -4.61 -9.22 -11.10
N ALA A 157 -5.91 -9.34 -11.37
CA ALA A 157 -6.41 -10.02 -12.56
C ALA A 157 -5.97 -9.34 -13.87
N ILE A 158 -5.98 -8.01 -13.90
CA ILE A 158 -5.47 -7.23 -15.04
C ILE A 158 -3.96 -7.43 -15.19
N GLY A 159 -3.22 -7.39 -14.10
CA GLY A 159 -1.78 -7.57 -14.10
C GLY A 159 -1.33 -8.97 -14.53
N ALA A 160 -2.12 -9.98 -14.21
CA ALA A 160 -1.93 -11.37 -14.63
C ALA A 160 -2.45 -11.67 -16.07
N ASP A 161 -2.94 -10.65 -16.79
CA ASP A 161 -3.53 -10.76 -18.14
C ASP A 161 -4.64 -11.81 -18.23
N LEU A 162 -5.46 -11.95 -17.18
CA LEU A 162 -6.58 -12.87 -17.18
C LEU A 162 -7.69 -12.39 -18.12
N PRO A 163 -8.48 -13.31 -18.72
CA PRO A 163 -9.55 -12.97 -19.63
C PRO A 163 -10.77 -12.40 -18.90
N ILE A 164 -10.58 -11.27 -18.18
CA ILE A 164 -11.58 -10.65 -17.31
C ILE A 164 -12.85 -10.20 -18.05
N GLN A 165 -12.81 -10.08 -19.38
CA GLN A 165 -13.92 -9.64 -20.20
C GLN A 165 -14.83 -10.79 -20.63
N ASP A 166 -14.37 -12.01 -20.52
CA ASP A 166 -15.10 -13.18 -20.94
C ASP A 166 -16.23 -13.53 -19.95
N ALA A 167 -17.22 -14.27 -20.43
CA ALA A 167 -18.29 -14.76 -19.58
C ALA A 167 -17.84 -15.88 -18.63
N THR A 168 -16.70 -16.50 -18.92
CA THR A 168 -16.04 -17.47 -18.03
C THR A 168 -15.46 -16.75 -16.80
N GLY A 169 -15.73 -17.28 -15.60
CA GLY A 169 -15.17 -16.73 -14.38
C GLY A 169 -13.66 -16.96 -14.29
N SER A 170 -12.90 -15.89 -14.06
CA SER A 170 -11.48 -15.96 -13.69
C SER A 170 -11.34 -15.73 -12.20
N MET A 171 -10.60 -16.61 -11.48
CA MET A 171 -10.37 -16.47 -10.06
C MET A 171 -8.94 -15.98 -9.78
N VAL A 172 -8.83 -15.03 -8.88
CA VAL A 172 -7.58 -14.51 -8.35
C VAL A 172 -7.55 -14.74 -6.85
N ILE A 173 -6.39 -15.14 -6.35
CA ILE A 173 -6.06 -15.15 -4.92
C ILE A 173 -4.85 -14.25 -4.75
N ASP A 174 -5.05 -13.14 -4.06
CA ASP A 174 -4.01 -12.17 -3.74
C ASP A 174 -3.62 -12.32 -2.27
N VAL A 175 -2.34 -12.64 -2.00
CA VAL A 175 -1.81 -12.84 -0.65
C VAL A 175 -0.83 -11.73 -0.35
N GLY A 176 -1.33 -10.69 0.31
CA GLY A 176 -0.54 -9.54 0.74
C GLY A 176 0.16 -9.74 2.09
N GLY A 177 0.74 -8.66 2.62
CA GLY A 177 1.35 -8.64 3.95
C GLY A 177 0.31 -8.78 5.07
N GLY A 178 -0.78 -8.04 5.01
CA GLY A 178 -1.83 -7.99 6.04
C GLY A 178 -3.10 -8.75 5.70
N THR A 179 -3.41 -8.92 4.42
CA THR A 179 -4.67 -9.49 3.92
C THR A 179 -4.43 -10.58 2.89
N THR A 180 -5.41 -11.46 2.76
CA THR A 180 -5.57 -12.36 1.61
C THR A 180 -6.94 -12.08 1.00
N GLU A 181 -6.96 -11.76 -0.29
CA GLU A 181 -8.17 -11.47 -1.03
C GLU A 181 -8.42 -12.52 -2.11
N VAL A 182 -9.67 -12.92 -2.25
CA VAL A 182 -10.12 -13.82 -3.32
C VAL A 182 -11.14 -13.06 -4.15
N GLY A 183 -10.97 -13.04 -5.46
CA GLY A 183 -11.92 -12.44 -6.39
C GLY A 183 -12.26 -13.37 -7.54
N ILE A 184 -13.55 -13.44 -7.89
CA ILE A 184 -14.02 -14.06 -9.14
C ILE A 184 -14.49 -12.93 -10.05
N ILE A 185 -13.88 -12.85 -11.22
CA ILE A 185 -14.11 -11.79 -12.20
C ILE A 185 -14.71 -12.40 -13.47
N SER A 186 -15.76 -11.78 -14.00
CA SER A 186 -16.40 -12.15 -15.25
C SER A 186 -17.05 -10.92 -15.87
N LEU A 187 -17.06 -10.84 -17.20
CA LEU A 187 -17.68 -9.74 -17.96
C LEU A 187 -17.20 -8.36 -17.53
N GLY A 188 -15.95 -8.24 -17.08
CA GLY A 188 -15.33 -7.00 -16.66
C GLY A 188 -15.75 -6.52 -15.27
N GLY A 189 -16.43 -7.34 -14.47
CA GLY A 189 -16.86 -7.03 -13.11
C GLY A 189 -16.44 -8.09 -12.11
N ILE A 190 -16.36 -7.70 -10.84
CA ILE A 190 -16.19 -8.64 -9.72
C ILE A 190 -17.56 -9.27 -9.43
N VAL A 191 -17.67 -10.56 -9.63
CA VAL A 191 -18.90 -11.34 -9.37
C VAL A 191 -18.99 -11.76 -7.91
N TYR A 192 -17.84 -12.11 -7.35
CA TYR A 192 -17.69 -12.47 -5.94
C TYR A 192 -16.32 -12.03 -5.46
N ALA A 193 -16.22 -11.53 -4.26
CA ALA A 193 -14.96 -11.32 -3.58
C ALA A 193 -15.11 -11.53 -2.08
N SER A 194 -14.01 -11.93 -1.47
CA SER A 194 -13.88 -12.09 -0.02
C SER A 194 -12.48 -11.68 0.41
N SER A 195 -12.37 -11.06 1.56
CA SER A 195 -11.11 -10.64 2.15
C SER A 195 -10.96 -11.23 3.55
N ALA A 196 -9.80 -11.77 3.84
CA ALA A 196 -9.42 -12.27 5.16
C ALA A 196 -8.21 -11.46 5.68
N ARG A 197 -8.25 -11.06 6.95
CA ARG A 197 -7.13 -10.36 7.60
C ARG A 197 -6.05 -11.34 8.05
N VAL A 198 -5.54 -12.09 7.09
CA VAL A 198 -4.45 -13.06 7.23
C VAL A 198 -3.53 -12.86 6.04
N GLY A 199 -2.26 -12.62 6.28
CA GLY A 199 -1.25 -12.41 5.26
C GLY A 199 0.14 -12.77 5.78
N GLY A 200 1.16 -12.29 5.10
CA GLY A 200 2.56 -12.53 5.42
C GLY A 200 2.96 -12.20 6.85
N ASP A 201 2.42 -11.11 7.42
CA ASP A 201 2.72 -10.69 8.80
C ASP A 201 2.25 -11.73 9.83
N LYS A 202 1.08 -12.38 9.60
CA LYS A 202 0.60 -13.46 10.47
C LYS A 202 1.41 -14.74 10.33
N ILE A 203 1.94 -15.02 9.16
CA ILE A 203 2.85 -16.14 8.93
C ILE A 203 4.14 -15.89 9.71
N ASP A 204 4.72 -14.68 9.63
CA ASP A 204 5.92 -14.30 10.37
C ASP A 204 5.72 -14.43 11.88
N GLN A 205 4.58 -13.95 12.41
CA GLN A 205 4.25 -14.09 13.82
C GLN A 205 4.11 -15.57 14.22
N SER A 206 3.53 -16.42 13.36
CA SER A 206 3.41 -17.86 13.62
C SER A 206 4.78 -18.53 13.70
N ILE A 207 5.75 -18.11 12.88
CA ILE A 207 7.13 -18.59 12.93
C ILE A 207 7.80 -18.16 14.24
N VAL A 208 7.65 -16.89 14.66
CA VAL A 208 8.17 -16.39 15.96
C VAL A 208 7.61 -17.25 17.11
N ASP A 209 6.30 -17.46 17.11
CA ASP A 209 5.63 -18.23 18.17
C ASP A 209 6.04 -19.71 18.17
N TYR A 210 6.26 -20.29 17.00
CA TYR A 210 6.75 -21.66 16.85
C TYR A 210 8.16 -21.81 17.42
N MET A 211 9.08 -20.93 17.05
CA MET A 211 10.46 -20.92 17.55
C MET A 211 10.51 -20.75 19.06
N ARG A 212 9.69 -19.86 19.62
CA ARG A 212 9.60 -19.65 21.07
C ARG A 212 9.09 -20.90 21.78
N ARG A 213 8.00 -21.52 21.27
CA ARG A 213 7.35 -22.66 21.95
C ARG A 213 8.15 -23.94 21.84
N ASN A 214 8.74 -24.23 20.68
CA ASN A 214 9.37 -25.55 20.43
C ASN A 214 10.86 -25.55 20.70
N TYR A 215 11.53 -24.39 20.60
CA TYR A 215 12.98 -24.28 20.75
C TYR A 215 13.42 -23.33 21.87
N GLY A 216 12.49 -22.68 22.57
CA GLY A 216 12.80 -21.70 23.62
C GLY A 216 13.57 -20.47 23.10
N THR A 217 13.60 -20.28 21.77
CA THR A 217 14.38 -19.23 21.12
C THR A 217 13.48 -18.09 20.71
N LEU A 218 13.83 -16.87 21.12
CA LEU A 218 13.15 -15.65 20.68
C LEU A 218 13.85 -15.10 19.43
N ILE A 219 13.12 -15.00 18.35
CA ILE A 219 13.57 -14.37 17.12
C ILE A 219 12.78 -13.09 16.84
N SER A 220 13.35 -12.16 16.08
CA SER A 220 12.67 -10.93 15.67
C SER A 220 11.79 -11.17 14.42
N GLU A 221 10.77 -10.32 14.19
CA GLU A 221 9.96 -10.36 12.98
C GLU A 221 10.81 -10.33 11.68
N PRO A 222 11.85 -9.46 11.53
CA PRO A 222 12.70 -9.51 10.35
C PRO A 222 13.44 -10.83 10.15
N THR A 223 13.72 -11.56 11.23
CA THR A 223 14.32 -12.90 11.16
C THR A 223 13.30 -13.93 10.70
N ALA A 224 12.06 -13.84 11.21
CA ALA A 224 10.95 -14.71 10.78
C ALA A 224 10.61 -14.49 9.30
N GLU A 225 10.57 -13.22 8.84
CA GLU A 225 10.40 -12.86 7.43
C GLU A 225 11.46 -13.52 6.53
N LYS A 226 12.73 -13.51 6.95
CA LYS A 226 13.81 -14.19 6.21
C LYS A 226 13.63 -15.71 6.17
N ILE A 227 13.18 -16.32 7.28
CA ILE A 227 12.91 -17.77 7.33
C ILE A 227 11.76 -18.14 6.39
N LYS A 228 10.71 -17.31 6.35
CA LYS A 228 9.57 -17.51 5.45
C LYS A 228 9.97 -17.48 3.97
N GLN A 229 10.98 -16.69 3.61
CA GLN A 229 11.43 -16.48 2.22
C GLN A 229 12.42 -17.55 1.73
N GLN A 230 12.89 -18.43 2.59
CA GLN A 230 13.81 -19.53 2.26
C GLN A 230 13.06 -20.84 1.97
#